data_bca0f81d43224cbd11a3b3f5b504bbb6
#
_entry.id   bca0f81d43224cbd11a3b3f5b504bbb6
#
_cell.length_a   1.000
_cell.length_b   1.000
_cell.length_c   1.000
_cell.angle_alpha   90.00
_cell.angle_beta   90.00
_cell.angle_gamma   90.00
#
_symmetry.space_group_name_H-M   'P 1'
#
loop_
_entity.id
_entity.type
_entity.pdbx_description
1 polymer ?
#
loop_
_entity_poly.entity_id
_entity_poly.type
_entity_poly.pdbx_seq_one_letter_code
_entity_poly.pdbx_strand_id
1 'polypeptide(L)'
;MCDQHHFLFEFDKAYNSQLIEKFEASPEHPLALDVAPPLKGVYALYHKEQLVYAGKALNITLARRLAEHDRKIAGRRNIDVAEVSCRFLTIDGDWFVRAAEDALIQHYSPLWQKSGFGSHVPGRGRPGIR
;
A
#
# COMPACT_ATOMS: atom_id res chain seq x y z
N MET A 1 7.32 -25.98 -34.36
CA MET A 1 6.26 -25.12 -33.95
C MET A 1 6.75 -23.77 -33.54
N CYS A 2 5.90 -22.81 -33.57
CA CYS A 2 6.25 -21.44 -33.19
C CYS A 2 6.70 -21.34 -31.77
N ASP A 3 6.23 -22.26 -30.90
CA ASP A 3 6.58 -22.22 -29.49
C ASP A 3 8.06 -22.33 -29.21
N GLN A 4 8.80 -22.92 -30.13
CA GLN A 4 10.25 -23.05 -29.94
C GLN A 4 10.96 -21.71 -29.97
N HIS A 5 10.33 -20.71 -30.54
CA HIS A 5 10.93 -19.39 -30.70
C HIS A 5 10.23 -18.32 -29.90
N HIS A 6 9.27 -18.73 -29.08
CA HIS A 6 8.48 -17.78 -28.30
C HIS A 6 9.09 -17.61 -26.92
N PHE A 7 9.37 -16.37 -26.55
CA PHE A 7 9.84 -16.03 -25.21
C PHE A 7 8.69 -15.43 -24.42
N LEU A 8 8.38 -16.06 -23.30
CA LEU A 8 7.38 -15.53 -22.40
C LEU A 8 7.99 -15.36 -21.02
N PHE A 9 8.15 -14.14 -20.61
CA PHE A 9 8.58 -13.86 -19.24
C PHE A 9 7.35 -13.50 -18.44
N GLU A 10 7.10 -14.24 -17.38
CA GLU A 10 5.95 -13.98 -16.53
C GLU A 10 6.31 -12.89 -15.54
N PHE A 11 6.25 -11.64 -16.02
CA PHE A 11 6.69 -10.50 -15.25
C PHE A 11 5.92 -10.35 -13.94
N ASP A 12 4.60 -10.42 -14.01
CA ASP A 12 3.77 -10.19 -12.83
C ASP A 12 4.09 -11.18 -11.73
N LYS A 13 4.26 -12.44 -12.10
CA LYS A 13 4.54 -13.49 -11.12
C LYS A 13 5.89 -13.26 -10.46
N ALA A 14 6.91 -12.96 -11.25
CA ALA A 14 8.25 -12.73 -10.73
C ALA A 14 8.29 -11.46 -9.89
N TYR A 15 7.69 -10.39 -10.38
CA TYR A 15 7.69 -9.11 -9.69
C TYR A 15 6.96 -9.22 -8.35
N ASN A 16 5.77 -9.81 -8.38
CA ASN A 16 4.95 -9.90 -7.17
C ASN A 16 5.63 -10.72 -6.09
N SER A 17 6.25 -11.83 -6.47
CA SER A 17 6.95 -12.69 -5.53
C SER A 17 8.08 -11.94 -4.82
N GLN A 18 8.89 -11.24 -5.59
CA GLN A 18 10.02 -10.50 -5.04
C GLN A 18 9.55 -9.31 -4.20
N LEU A 19 8.51 -8.64 -4.66
CA LEU A 19 7.97 -7.50 -3.93
C LEU A 19 7.44 -7.92 -2.57
N ILE A 20 6.63 -8.97 -2.53
CA ILE A 20 6.03 -9.42 -1.27
C ILE A 20 7.13 -9.85 -0.30
N GLU A 21 8.12 -10.58 -0.78
CA GLU A 21 9.21 -11.01 0.07
C GLU A 21 9.95 -9.82 0.68
N LYS A 22 10.27 -8.82 -0.14
CA LYS A 22 10.97 -7.63 0.33
C LYS A 22 10.10 -6.83 1.28
N PHE A 23 8.82 -6.73 0.95
CA PHE A 23 7.89 -5.95 1.77
C PHE A 23 7.76 -6.56 3.16
N GLU A 24 7.62 -7.86 3.23
CA GLU A 24 7.46 -8.54 4.52
C GLU A 24 8.73 -8.50 5.35
N ALA A 25 9.87 -8.33 4.71
CA ALA A 25 11.14 -8.20 5.40
C ALA A 25 11.40 -6.77 5.87
N SER A 26 10.60 -5.80 5.40
CA SER A 26 10.82 -4.41 5.79
C SER A 26 10.34 -4.17 7.22
N PRO A 27 10.91 -3.17 7.90
CA PRO A 27 10.53 -2.90 9.28
C PRO A 27 9.09 -2.38 9.40
N GLU A 28 8.41 -2.79 10.44
CA GLU A 28 7.10 -2.29 10.78
C GLU A 28 7.26 -1.20 11.86
N HIS A 29 6.57 -0.07 11.67
CA HIS A 29 6.67 1.08 12.57
C HIS A 29 5.29 1.51 13.03
N PRO A 30 5.16 2.04 14.25
CA PRO A 30 3.91 2.71 14.62
C PRO A 30 3.61 3.84 13.64
N LEU A 31 2.36 3.93 13.19
CA LEU A 31 2.00 4.96 12.22
C LEU A 31 2.27 6.36 12.75
N ALA A 32 2.01 6.57 14.04
CA ALA A 32 2.17 7.88 14.65
C ALA A 32 3.63 8.31 14.81
N LEU A 33 4.57 7.41 14.57
CA LEU A 33 5.98 7.72 14.76
C LEU A 33 6.58 8.59 13.65
N ASP A 34 5.95 8.60 12.49
CA ASP A 34 6.33 9.48 11.37
C ASP A 34 7.78 9.29 10.94
N VAL A 35 8.12 8.06 10.59
CA VAL A 35 9.50 7.73 10.18
C VAL A 35 9.67 7.59 8.68
N ALA A 36 8.60 7.75 7.90
CA ALA A 36 8.67 7.52 6.45
C ALA A 36 9.44 8.62 5.74
N PRO A 37 10.15 8.27 4.66
CA PRO A 37 10.96 9.24 3.94
C PRO A 37 10.14 10.08 2.97
N PRO A 38 10.68 11.23 2.52
CA PRO A 38 10.01 12.06 1.53
C PRO A 38 10.24 11.53 0.11
N LEU A 39 9.89 10.27 -0.11
CA LEU A 39 10.10 9.57 -1.37
C LEU A 39 8.82 8.85 -1.76
N LYS A 40 8.72 8.46 -3.02
CA LYS A 40 7.55 7.71 -3.48
C LYS A 40 7.74 6.22 -3.23
N GLY A 41 6.62 5.50 -3.20
CA GLY A 41 6.66 4.07 -2.96
C GLY A 41 5.29 3.53 -2.63
N VAL A 42 5.28 2.40 -1.95
CA VAL A 42 4.05 1.75 -1.50
C VAL A 42 4.11 1.55 0.00
N TYR A 43 2.94 1.39 0.58
CA TYR A 43 2.85 1.20 2.03
C TYR A 43 1.64 0.34 2.36
N ALA A 44 1.62 -0.16 3.59
CA ALA A 44 0.47 -0.85 4.12
C ALA A 44 0.25 -0.40 5.56
N LEU A 45 -1.01 -0.43 5.96
CA LEU A 45 -1.40 -0.14 7.35
C LEU A 45 -1.85 -1.43 8.00
N TYR A 46 -1.48 -1.57 9.27
CA TYR A 46 -1.83 -2.75 10.07
C TYR A 46 -2.62 -2.29 11.29
N HIS A 47 -3.65 -3.03 11.61
CA HIS A 47 -4.44 -2.79 12.80
C HIS A 47 -4.59 -4.11 13.53
N LYS A 48 -4.15 -4.14 14.78
CA LYS A 48 -4.20 -5.38 15.58
C LYS A 48 -3.54 -6.53 14.83
N GLU A 49 -2.36 -6.23 14.27
CA GLU A 49 -1.51 -7.22 13.60
C GLU A 49 -2.08 -7.76 12.31
N GLN A 50 -3.12 -7.14 11.78
CA GLN A 50 -3.68 -7.52 10.50
C GLN A 50 -3.48 -6.41 9.48
N LEU A 51 -3.01 -6.76 8.29
CA LEU A 51 -2.88 -5.78 7.22
C LEU A 51 -4.26 -5.37 6.76
N VAL A 52 -4.61 -4.10 6.94
CA VAL A 52 -5.96 -3.63 6.67
C VAL A 52 -6.06 -2.69 5.46
N TYR A 53 -4.96 -2.11 5.04
CA TYR A 53 -4.98 -1.20 3.91
C TYR A 53 -3.63 -1.18 3.21
N ALA A 54 -3.64 -1.14 1.88
CA ALA A 54 -2.42 -0.98 1.08
C ALA A 54 -2.64 0.16 0.10
N GLY A 55 -1.62 1.00 -0.06
CA GLY A 55 -1.73 2.15 -0.94
C GLY A 55 -0.40 2.52 -1.54
N LYS A 56 -0.42 3.61 -2.30
CA LYS A 56 0.79 4.12 -2.94
C LYS A 56 0.95 5.59 -2.66
N ALA A 57 2.20 6.04 -2.72
CA ALA A 57 2.54 7.45 -2.69
C ALA A 57 3.28 7.73 -3.98
N LEU A 58 2.62 8.40 -4.93
CA LEU A 58 3.18 8.61 -6.26
C LEU A 58 3.31 10.10 -6.58
N ASN A 59 2.22 10.84 -6.47
CA ASN A 59 2.25 12.29 -6.65
C ASN A 59 2.40 13.01 -5.31
N ILE A 60 2.59 12.26 -4.26
CA ILE A 60 2.78 12.72 -2.91
C ILE A 60 3.83 11.79 -2.32
N THR A 61 4.54 12.22 -1.30
CA THR A 61 5.57 11.38 -0.70
C THR A 61 4.97 10.42 0.33
N LEU A 62 5.72 9.35 0.64
CA LEU A 62 5.32 8.43 1.69
C LEU A 62 5.15 9.17 3.01
N ALA A 63 6.06 10.09 3.32
CA ALA A 63 5.97 10.85 4.57
C ALA A 63 4.64 11.58 4.68
N ARG A 64 4.23 12.27 3.60
CA ARG A 64 2.99 13.02 3.64
C ARG A 64 1.76 12.13 3.62
N ARG A 65 1.82 11.07 2.82
CA ARG A 65 0.67 10.17 2.73
C ARG A 65 0.40 9.48 4.07
N LEU A 66 1.45 9.00 4.71
CA LEU A 66 1.26 8.34 6.00
C LEU A 66 0.85 9.31 7.09
N ALA A 67 1.33 10.55 7.03
CA ALA A 67 0.88 11.58 7.97
C ALA A 67 -0.60 11.89 7.78
N GLU A 68 -1.09 11.88 6.53
CA GLU A 68 -2.51 12.07 6.26
C GLU A 68 -3.35 10.96 6.86
N HIS A 69 -2.88 9.72 6.74
CA HIS A 69 -3.58 8.59 7.34
C HIS A 69 -3.57 8.67 8.85
N ASP A 70 -2.46 9.08 9.43
CA ASP A 70 -2.36 9.25 10.88
C ASP A 70 -3.44 10.23 11.37
N ARG A 71 -3.54 11.39 10.72
CA ARG A 71 -4.54 12.39 11.10
C ARG A 71 -5.95 11.88 10.90
N LYS A 72 -6.19 11.18 9.79
CA LYS A 72 -7.51 10.67 9.48
C LYS A 72 -7.96 9.64 10.51
N ILE A 73 -7.06 8.74 10.89
CA ILE A 73 -7.37 7.70 11.85
C ILE A 73 -7.55 8.29 13.24
N ALA A 74 -6.72 9.26 13.60
CA ALA A 74 -6.81 9.89 14.91
C ALA A 74 -8.16 10.56 15.11
N GLY A 75 -8.82 10.96 14.02
CA GLY A 75 -10.14 11.56 14.11
C GLY A 75 -11.30 10.58 14.15
N ARG A 76 -11.01 9.28 14.07
CA ARG A 76 -12.09 8.28 14.08
C ARG A 76 -12.34 7.78 15.48
N ARG A 77 -13.60 7.46 15.76
CA ARG A 77 -13.98 7.03 17.10
C ARG A 77 -13.67 5.58 17.38
N ASN A 78 -13.71 4.76 16.33
CA ASN A 78 -13.63 3.32 16.50
C ASN A 78 -12.22 2.76 16.44
N ILE A 79 -11.26 3.60 16.15
CA ILE A 79 -9.89 3.15 15.93
C ILE A 79 -8.94 4.01 16.74
N ASP A 80 -8.13 3.34 17.56
CA ASP A 80 -7.10 4.03 18.32
C ASP A 80 -5.84 4.02 17.45
N VAL A 81 -5.38 5.21 17.05
CA VAL A 81 -4.22 5.33 16.18
C VAL A 81 -2.98 4.68 16.77
N ALA A 82 -2.91 4.59 18.09
CA ALA A 82 -1.79 3.92 18.74
C ALA A 82 -1.72 2.43 18.42
N GLU A 83 -2.84 1.86 17.94
CA GLU A 83 -2.88 0.45 17.56
C GLU A 83 -2.60 0.23 16.09
N VAL A 84 -2.28 1.29 15.35
CA VAL A 84 -2.04 1.18 13.91
C VAL A 84 -0.56 1.29 13.63
N SER A 85 -0.05 0.36 12.84
CA SER A 85 1.33 0.40 12.40
C SER A 85 1.39 0.40 10.88
N CYS A 86 2.58 0.59 10.34
CA CYS A 86 2.77 0.66 8.90
C CYS A 86 4.07 0.01 8.48
N ARG A 87 4.09 -0.42 7.22
CA ARG A 87 5.30 -0.78 6.50
C ARG A 87 5.31 0.00 5.21
N PHE A 88 6.49 0.24 4.68
CA PHE A 88 6.61 0.92 3.39
C PHE A 88 7.86 0.46 2.68
N LEU A 89 7.84 0.64 1.35
CA LEU A 89 9.01 0.46 0.51
C LEU A 89 9.12 1.66 -0.40
N THR A 90 10.33 2.20 -0.53
CA THR A 90 10.57 3.22 -1.54
C THR A 90 10.80 2.52 -2.86
N ILE A 91 10.24 3.05 -3.92
CA ILE A 91 10.32 2.44 -5.24
C ILE A 91 10.56 3.53 -6.27
N ASP A 92 11.56 3.32 -7.13
CA ASP A 92 11.82 4.24 -8.23
C ASP A 92 10.97 3.82 -9.42
N GLY A 93 10.45 4.80 -10.15
CA GLY A 93 9.68 4.53 -11.35
C GLY A 93 8.19 4.41 -11.08
N ASP A 94 7.42 5.29 -11.72
CA ASP A 94 5.98 5.36 -11.48
C ASP A 94 5.26 4.05 -11.79
N TRP A 95 5.67 3.41 -12.89
CA TRP A 95 5.03 2.16 -13.27
C TRP A 95 5.23 1.09 -12.20
N PHE A 96 6.44 1.03 -11.64
CA PHE A 96 6.75 0.03 -10.61
C PHE A 96 5.99 0.31 -9.31
N VAL A 97 5.74 1.58 -9.00
CA VAL A 97 4.93 1.92 -7.83
C VAL A 97 3.52 1.41 -8.02
N ARG A 98 2.93 1.64 -9.20
CA ARG A 98 1.57 1.18 -9.47
C ARG A 98 1.46 -0.33 -9.45
N ALA A 99 2.44 -1.01 -10.05
CA ALA A 99 2.45 -2.47 -10.05
C ALA A 99 2.57 -3.02 -8.64
N ALA A 100 3.35 -2.35 -7.80
CA ALA A 100 3.53 -2.79 -6.41
C ALA A 100 2.24 -2.65 -5.60
N GLU A 101 1.53 -1.54 -5.79
CA GLU A 101 0.25 -1.38 -5.09
C GLU A 101 -0.73 -2.48 -5.47
N ASP A 102 -0.84 -2.75 -6.77
CA ASP A 102 -1.73 -3.81 -7.23
C ASP A 102 -1.35 -5.16 -6.64
N ALA A 103 -0.05 -5.44 -6.57
CA ALA A 103 0.43 -6.70 -6.01
C ALA A 103 0.06 -6.84 -4.54
N LEU A 104 0.21 -5.77 -3.78
CA LEU A 104 -0.13 -5.81 -2.35
C LEU A 104 -1.62 -6.02 -2.16
N ILE A 105 -2.44 -5.31 -2.93
CA ILE A 105 -3.89 -5.43 -2.81
C ILE A 105 -4.35 -6.83 -3.17
N GLN A 106 -3.81 -7.41 -4.25
CA GLN A 106 -4.19 -8.75 -4.66
C GLN A 106 -3.73 -9.81 -3.67
N HIS A 107 -2.52 -9.64 -3.14
CA HIS A 107 -1.97 -10.64 -2.24
C HIS A 107 -2.68 -10.65 -0.88
N TYR A 108 -2.96 -9.48 -0.33
CA TYR A 108 -3.47 -9.37 1.04
C TYR A 108 -4.97 -9.15 1.13
N SER A 109 -5.61 -8.70 0.06
CA SER A 109 -7.05 -8.38 0.05
C SER A 109 -7.43 -7.56 1.28
N PRO A 110 -6.85 -6.37 1.45
CA PRO A 110 -7.00 -5.63 2.72
C PRO A 110 -8.45 -5.29 3.03
N LEU A 111 -8.80 -5.40 4.29
CA LEU A 111 -10.16 -5.21 4.74
C LEU A 111 -10.68 -3.79 4.47
N TRP A 112 -9.85 -2.77 4.67
CA TRP A 112 -10.29 -1.39 4.52
C TRP A 112 -10.25 -0.88 3.09
N GLN A 113 -9.80 -1.70 2.15
CA GLN A 113 -9.62 -1.27 0.78
C GLN A 113 -10.93 -0.87 0.12
N LYS A 114 -12.02 -1.53 0.49
CA LYS A 114 -13.32 -1.31 -0.12
C LYS A 114 -14.17 -0.29 0.63
N SER A 115 -13.65 0.28 1.70
CA SER A 115 -14.43 1.19 2.52
C SER A 115 -14.32 2.65 2.08
N GLY A 116 -13.50 2.92 1.05
CA GLY A 116 -13.21 4.28 0.64
C GLY A 116 -12.23 4.98 1.54
N PHE A 117 -11.58 4.24 2.43
CA PHE A 117 -10.68 4.80 3.42
C PHE A 117 -9.59 5.67 2.79
N GLY A 118 -9.01 5.22 1.67
CA GLY A 118 -7.94 5.93 1.01
C GLY A 118 -8.38 7.00 0.03
N SER A 119 -9.70 7.20 -0.13
CA SER A 119 -10.22 8.14 -1.09
C SER A 119 -9.95 9.56 -0.65
N HIS A 120 -9.54 10.40 -1.59
CA HIS A 120 -9.37 11.83 -1.35
C HIS A 120 -10.65 12.60 -1.58
N VAL A 121 -11.65 11.95 -2.14
CA VAL A 121 -12.90 12.61 -2.47
C VAL A 121 -13.99 12.01 -1.62
N PRO A 122 -14.38 12.67 -0.54
CA PRO A 122 -15.40 12.13 0.36
C PRO A 122 -16.69 11.84 -0.40
N GLY A 123 -17.29 10.73 -0.08
CA GLY A 123 -18.56 10.35 -0.69
C GLY A 123 -18.44 9.67 -2.02
N ARG A 124 -17.24 9.45 -2.47
CA ARG A 124 -17.12 8.73 -3.69
C ARG A 124 -16.40 7.45 -3.54
N GLY A 125 -16.31 6.98 -3.96
CA GLY A 125 -15.65 5.92 -3.64
C GLY A 125 -16.31 4.97 -3.23
N ARG A 126 -16.57 5.43 -3.26
CA ARG A 126 -16.94 4.72 -3.00
C ARG A 126 -17.29 4.01 -3.82
N PRO A 127 -16.95 3.89 -4.32
CA PRO A 127 -17.02 3.32 -5.03
C PRO A 127 -17.00 2.68 -5.45
N GLY A 128 -16.96 2.72 -5.59
CA GLY A 128 -16.96 2.42 -5.97
C GLY A 128 -17.25 2.04 -6.04
N ILE A 129 -17.57 2.69 -5.79
CA ILE A 129 -17.82 2.87 -5.84
C ILE A 129 -17.96 2.71 -6.11
N ARG A 130 -18.20 2.96 -6.43
CA ARG A 130 -18.35 3.32 -6.84
C ARG A 130 -18.19 3.05 -7.28
#